data_581775f41c9e960470659a19214d4254
#
_entry.id   581775f41c9e960470659a19214d4254
#
_cell.length_a   1.000
_cell.length_b   1.000
_cell.length_c   1.000
_cell.angle_alpha   90.00
_cell.angle_beta   90.00
_cell.angle_gamma   90.00
#
_symmetry.space_group_name_H-M   'P 1'
#
loop_
_entity.id
_entity.type
_entity.pdbx_description
1 polymer ?
#
loop_
_entity_poly.entity_id
_entity_poly.type
_entity_poly.pdbx_seq_one_letter_code
_entity_poly.pdbx_strand_id
1 'polypeptide(L)'
;ANATYFEVAVITLIANARYLLMSCALAQRFAPETPFWHRLLIGYDVTDELFGITIARSGSLNPYYTYGAILLAAPAWASGTALGIIAGNLLPLRVVSALSVALYGMFLAIIIPPARKDRVVAVLVIISFALSFLCSYLPGISALSEGTRTILLTVAISGIAAVLFPVRQEENEDDA
;
A
#
# COMPACT_ATOMS: atom_id res chain seq x y z
N ALA A 1 6.02 -24.28 -15.56
CA ALA A 1 4.61 -24.29 -15.20
C ALA A 1 3.84 -23.57 -16.31
N ASN A 2 2.93 -24.30 -16.99
CA ASN A 2 2.09 -23.71 -18.04
C ASN A 2 0.85 -23.09 -17.35
N ALA A 3 1.00 -21.89 -16.81
CA ALA A 3 -0.14 -21.15 -16.28
C ALA A 3 -1.01 -20.66 -17.46
N THR A 4 -2.31 -20.86 -17.37
CA THR A 4 -3.26 -20.32 -18.35
C THR A 4 -3.32 -18.79 -18.25
N TYR A 5 -3.59 -18.09 -19.35
CA TYR A 5 -3.75 -16.63 -19.35
C TYR A 5 -4.80 -16.16 -18.31
N PHE A 6 -5.84 -16.96 -18.09
CA PHE A 6 -6.84 -16.69 -17.08
C PHE A 6 -6.27 -16.72 -15.66
N GLU A 7 -5.47 -17.73 -15.32
CA GLU A 7 -4.79 -17.81 -14.02
C GLU A 7 -3.85 -16.63 -13.80
N VAL A 8 -3.08 -16.24 -14.81
CA VAL A 8 -2.21 -15.05 -14.72
C VAL A 8 -3.04 -13.79 -14.50
N ALA A 9 -4.14 -13.62 -15.23
CA ALA A 9 -5.03 -12.45 -15.06
C ALA A 9 -5.63 -12.39 -13.66
N VAL A 10 -6.12 -13.52 -13.14
CA VAL A 10 -6.69 -13.59 -11.78
C VAL A 10 -5.63 -13.29 -10.72
N ILE A 11 -4.45 -13.89 -10.81
CA ILE A 11 -3.35 -13.63 -9.87
C ILE A 11 -2.94 -12.16 -9.91
N THR A 12 -2.85 -11.56 -11.10
CA THR A 12 -2.51 -10.16 -11.28
C THR A 12 -3.57 -9.25 -10.66
N LEU A 13 -4.85 -9.54 -10.90
CA LEU A 13 -5.97 -8.79 -10.30
C LEU A 13 -5.93 -8.87 -8.78
N ILE A 14 -5.74 -10.06 -8.24
CA ILE A 14 -5.65 -10.30 -6.81
C ILE A 14 -4.45 -9.54 -6.20
N ALA A 15 -3.27 -9.65 -6.81
CA ALA A 15 -2.07 -8.96 -6.32
C ALA A 15 -2.21 -7.44 -6.33
N ASN A 16 -2.96 -6.89 -7.30
CA ASN A 16 -3.18 -5.46 -7.44
C ASN A 16 -4.44 -4.93 -6.74
N ALA A 17 -5.26 -5.79 -6.12
CA ALA A 17 -6.47 -5.37 -5.40
C ALA A 17 -6.19 -4.33 -4.30
N ARG A 18 -5.01 -4.33 -3.69
CA ARG A 18 -4.56 -3.32 -2.72
C ARG A 18 -4.54 -1.90 -3.31
N TYR A 19 -4.15 -1.75 -4.57
CA TYR A 19 -4.13 -0.43 -5.24
C TYR A 19 -5.54 0.12 -5.42
N LEU A 20 -6.52 -0.74 -5.68
CA LEU A 20 -7.92 -0.34 -5.73
C LEU A 20 -8.38 0.20 -4.38
N LEU A 21 -8.06 -0.49 -3.28
CA LEU A 21 -8.40 -0.03 -1.93
C LEU A 21 -7.71 1.30 -1.59
N MET A 22 -6.44 1.47 -1.93
CA MET A 22 -5.70 2.71 -1.73
C MET A 22 -6.28 3.86 -2.56
N SER A 23 -6.63 3.61 -3.82
CA SER A 23 -7.26 4.61 -4.69
C SER A 23 -8.62 5.06 -4.15
N CYS A 24 -9.44 4.12 -3.67
CA CYS A 24 -10.72 4.42 -3.03
C CYS A 24 -10.53 5.26 -1.75
N ALA A 25 -9.55 4.92 -0.92
CA ALA A 25 -9.25 5.66 0.31
C ALA A 25 -8.79 7.10 0.01
N LEU A 26 -7.92 7.30 -0.99
CA LEU A 26 -7.51 8.63 -1.42
C LEU A 26 -8.68 9.42 -2.03
N ALA A 27 -9.53 8.77 -2.82
CA ALA A 27 -10.67 9.43 -3.45
C ALA A 27 -11.64 10.06 -2.45
N GLN A 28 -11.78 9.48 -1.25
CA GLN A 28 -12.61 10.00 -0.17
C GLN A 28 -12.00 11.24 0.52
N ARG A 29 -10.69 11.46 0.37
CA ARG A 29 -9.97 12.57 0.99
C ARG A 29 -9.91 13.83 0.14
N PHE A 30 -10.35 13.77 -1.11
CA PHE A 30 -10.44 14.94 -1.98
C PHE A 30 -11.70 15.74 -1.66
N ALA A 31 -11.59 17.06 -1.77
CA ALA A 31 -12.75 17.96 -1.66
C ALA A 31 -13.84 17.56 -2.69
N PRO A 32 -15.14 17.73 -2.37
CA PRO A 32 -16.24 17.37 -3.28
C PRO A 32 -16.13 18.03 -4.66
N GLU A 33 -15.64 19.26 -4.72
CA GLU A 33 -15.46 20.07 -5.94
C GLU A 33 -14.31 19.58 -6.80
N THR A 34 -13.46 18.66 -6.32
CA THR A 34 -12.32 18.15 -7.09
C THR A 34 -12.83 17.38 -8.31
N PRO A 35 -12.48 17.81 -9.54
CA PRO A 35 -12.89 17.17 -10.77
C PRO A 35 -12.55 15.68 -10.81
N PHE A 36 -13.45 14.89 -11.37
CA PHE A 36 -13.30 13.42 -11.45
C PHE A 36 -11.96 12.98 -12.09
N TRP A 37 -11.49 13.72 -13.09
CA TRP A 37 -10.23 13.39 -13.77
C TRP A 37 -9.01 13.42 -12.86
N HIS A 38 -8.97 14.32 -11.88
CA HIS A 38 -7.90 14.34 -10.89
C HIS A 38 -7.91 13.09 -10.02
N ARG A 39 -9.11 12.66 -9.59
CA ARG A 39 -9.27 11.45 -8.79
C ARG A 39 -8.85 10.20 -9.58
N LEU A 40 -9.21 10.15 -10.86
CA LEU A 40 -8.87 9.03 -11.75
C LEU A 40 -7.35 8.96 -12.00
N LEU A 41 -6.71 10.08 -12.35
CA LEU A 41 -5.27 10.12 -12.62
C LEU A 41 -4.45 9.76 -11.39
N ILE A 42 -4.81 10.31 -10.22
CA ILE A 42 -4.12 10.00 -8.96
C ILE A 42 -4.34 8.54 -8.55
N GLY A 43 -5.56 8.01 -8.74
CA GLY A 43 -5.86 6.61 -8.46
C GLY A 43 -5.11 5.65 -9.38
N TYR A 44 -4.85 6.05 -10.63
CA TYR A 44 -4.07 5.25 -11.57
C TYR A 44 -2.57 5.18 -11.21
N ASP A 45 -2.03 6.30 -10.73
CA ASP A 45 -0.59 6.42 -10.40
C ASP A 45 -0.26 6.10 -8.93
N VAL A 46 -1.22 5.59 -8.16
CA VAL A 46 -1.02 5.32 -6.74
C VAL A 46 0.00 4.18 -6.54
N THR A 47 1.01 4.46 -5.72
CA THR A 47 1.95 3.47 -5.18
C THR A 47 1.88 3.46 -3.66
N ASP A 48 2.52 2.47 -3.01
CA ASP A 48 2.54 2.39 -1.54
C ASP A 48 3.16 3.66 -0.92
N GLU A 49 4.21 4.19 -1.54
CA GLU A 49 4.92 5.39 -1.09
C GLU A 49 4.06 6.65 -1.27
N LEU A 50 3.51 6.82 -2.48
CA LEU A 50 2.64 7.96 -2.78
C LEU A 50 1.38 7.94 -1.92
N PHE A 51 0.80 6.78 -1.71
CA PHE A 51 -0.30 6.61 -0.76
C PHE A 51 0.11 7.03 0.64
N GLY A 52 1.24 6.51 1.15
CA GLY A 52 1.71 6.77 2.51
C GLY A 52 1.91 8.26 2.79
N ILE A 53 2.58 9.00 1.90
CA ILE A 53 2.83 10.43 2.09
C ILE A 53 1.57 11.28 1.87
N THR A 54 0.65 10.83 1.02
CA THR A 54 -0.57 11.58 0.68
C THR A 54 -1.63 11.40 1.76
N ILE A 55 -1.90 10.17 2.20
CA ILE A 55 -2.92 9.87 3.21
C ILE A 55 -2.58 10.44 4.60
N ALA A 56 -1.29 10.60 4.89
CA ALA A 56 -0.81 11.15 6.16
C ALA A 56 -1.03 12.67 6.31
N ARG A 57 -1.40 13.37 5.24
CA ARG A 57 -1.68 14.80 5.30
C ARG A 57 -3.00 15.07 6.02
N SER A 58 -3.03 16.11 6.82
CA SER A 58 -4.26 16.61 7.45
C SER A 58 -5.09 17.42 6.45
N GLY A 59 -6.42 17.43 6.63
CA GLY A 59 -7.36 18.17 5.79
C GLY A 59 -7.67 17.51 4.44
N SER A 60 -8.37 18.22 3.57
CA SER A 60 -8.67 17.79 2.21
C SER A 60 -7.40 17.72 1.35
N LEU A 61 -7.32 16.72 0.48
CA LEU A 61 -6.16 16.52 -0.39
C LEU A 61 -6.18 17.49 -1.57
N ASN A 62 -5.02 18.12 -1.81
CA ASN A 62 -4.80 18.91 -3.01
C ASN A 62 -4.19 18.02 -4.10
N PRO A 63 -4.83 17.87 -5.28
CA PRO A 63 -4.32 17.05 -6.39
C PRO A 63 -2.91 17.41 -6.82
N TYR A 64 -2.57 18.69 -6.83
CA TYR A 64 -1.26 19.18 -7.28
C TYR A 64 -0.10 18.74 -6.37
N TYR A 65 -0.37 18.49 -5.09
CA TYR A 65 0.63 17.90 -4.21
C TYR A 65 1.00 16.49 -4.68
N THR A 66 0.00 15.68 -5.00
CA THR A 66 0.20 14.32 -5.49
C THR A 66 0.91 14.30 -6.84
N TYR A 67 0.54 15.22 -7.76
CA TYR A 67 1.26 15.36 -9.03
C TYR A 67 2.73 15.75 -8.85
N GLY A 68 3.03 16.65 -7.91
CA GLY A 68 4.41 16.99 -7.58
C GLY A 68 5.20 15.78 -7.06
N ALA A 69 4.57 14.98 -6.21
CA ALA A 69 5.17 13.75 -5.69
C ALA A 69 5.42 12.72 -6.80
N ILE A 70 4.45 12.51 -7.71
CA ILE A 70 4.58 11.63 -8.88
C ILE A 70 5.72 12.10 -9.80
N LEU A 71 5.78 13.40 -10.09
CA LEU A 71 6.80 13.98 -10.96
C LEU A 71 8.22 13.77 -10.44
N LEU A 72 8.40 13.66 -9.13
CA LEU A 72 9.69 13.34 -8.51
C LEU A 72 9.91 11.82 -8.42
N ALA A 73 8.87 11.07 -8.05
CA ALA A 73 8.98 9.65 -7.81
C ALA A 73 9.20 8.85 -9.11
N ALA A 74 8.49 9.17 -10.19
CA ALA A 74 8.56 8.40 -11.43
C ALA A 74 9.95 8.43 -12.09
N PRO A 75 10.63 9.60 -12.26
CA PRO A 75 12.00 9.62 -12.77
C PRO A 75 13.00 8.98 -11.81
N ALA A 76 12.82 9.15 -10.49
CA ALA A 76 13.67 8.50 -9.50
C ALA A 76 13.55 6.98 -9.57
N TRP A 77 12.35 6.46 -9.74
CA TRP A 77 12.11 5.02 -9.91
C TRP A 77 12.70 4.49 -11.21
N ALA A 78 12.47 5.16 -12.33
CA ALA A 78 13.02 4.77 -13.63
C ALA A 78 14.56 4.75 -13.61
N SER A 79 15.20 5.81 -13.06
CA SER A 79 16.65 5.88 -12.93
C SER A 79 17.20 4.86 -11.92
N GLY A 80 16.51 4.65 -10.79
CA GLY A 80 16.86 3.64 -9.81
C GLY A 80 16.80 2.22 -10.37
N THR A 81 15.79 1.92 -11.19
CA THR A 81 15.66 0.64 -11.90
C THR A 81 16.81 0.42 -12.88
N ALA A 82 17.11 1.43 -13.71
CA ALA A 82 18.23 1.37 -14.65
C ALA A 82 19.58 1.18 -13.94
N LEU A 83 19.83 1.95 -12.88
CA LEU A 83 21.03 1.81 -12.05
C LEU A 83 21.08 0.45 -11.35
N GLY A 84 19.94 -0.07 -10.88
CA GLY A 84 19.82 -1.37 -10.24
C GLY A 84 20.20 -2.52 -11.18
N ILE A 85 19.79 -2.45 -12.44
CA ILE A 85 20.18 -3.46 -13.47
C ILE A 85 21.71 -3.43 -13.69
N ILE A 86 22.29 -2.24 -13.81
CA ILE A 86 23.73 -2.09 -14.03
C ILE A 86 24.50 -2.55 -12.76
N ALA A 87 24.12 -2.07 -11.61
CA ALA A 87 24.76 -2.37 -10.34
C ALA A 87 24.60 -3.85 -9.94
N GLY A 88 23.44 -4.47 -10.22
CA GLY A 88 23.16 -5.87 -9.88
C GLY A 88 24.13 -6.84 -10.56
N ASN A 89 24.68 -6.48 -11.73
CA ASN A 89 25.68 -7.26 -12.43
C ASN A 89 27.12 -7.01 -11.92
N LEU A 90 27.34 -5.92 -11.21
CA LEU A 90 28.68 -5.50 -10.75
C LEU A 90 28.89 -5.75 -9.24
N LEU A 91 27.79 -5.75 -8.47
CA LEU A 91 27.86 -5.84 -7.02
C LEU A 91 28.01 -7.28 -6.52
N PRO A 92 28.79 -7.50 -5.45
CA PRO A 92 28.86 -8.80 -4.77
C PRO A 92 27.45 -9.20 -4.26
N LEU A 93 27.16 -10.51 -4.29
CA LEU A 93 25.86 -11.07 -3.87
C LEU A 93 25.42 -10.62 -2.46
N ARG A 94 26.39 -10.44 -1.55
CA ARG A 94 26.11 -9.95 -0.17
C ARG A 94 25.51 -8.54 -0.18
N VAL A 95 25.98 -7.66 -1.06
CA VAL A 95 25.46 -6.28 -1.17
C VAL A 95 24.08 -6.29 -1.80
N VAL A 96 23.87 -7.10 -2.83
CA VAL A 96 22.54 -7.26 -3.46
C VAL A 96 21.52 -7.79 -2.45
N SER A 97 21.89 -8.78 -1.66
CA SER A 97 21.04 -9.31 -0.59
C SER A 97 20.72 -8.26 0.49
N ALA A 98 21.68 -7.46 0.89
CA ALA A 98 21.46 -6.37 1.86
C ALA A 98 20.51 -5.28 1.30
N LEU A 99 20.66 -4.92 0.03
CA LEU A 99 19.78 -3.97 -0.63
C LEU A 99 18.34 -4.50 -0.75
N SER A 100 18.16 -5.81 -0.99
CA SER A 100 16.84 -6.44 -1.00
C SER A 100 16.14 -6.35 0.36
N VAL A 101 16.89 -6.42 1.45
CA VAL A 101 16.33 -6.24 2.82
C VAL A 101 15.91 -4.78 3.06
N ALA A 102 16.56 -3.81 2.42
CA ALA A 102 16.21 -2.39 2.57
C ALA A 102 14.76 -2.09 2.14
N LEU A 103 14.20 -2.86 1.19
CA LEU A 103 12.80 -2.77 0.78
C LEU A 103 11.83 -2.98 1.97
N TYR A 104 12.13 -3.93 2.85
CA TYR A 104 11.33 -4.15 4.06
C TYR A 104 11.42 -2.98 5.03
N GLY A 105 12.58 -2.30 5.09
CA GLY A 105 12.76 -1.08 5.86
C GLY A 105 11.85 0.06 5.39
N MET A 106 11.63 0.18 4.09
CA MET A 106 10.70 1.14 3.50
C MET A 106 9.26 0.90 3.99
N PHE A 107 8.78 -0.34 3.97
CA PHE A 107 7.45 -0.67 4.48
C PHE A 107 7.30 -0.37 5.98
N LEU A 108 8.33 -0.66 6.77
CA LEU A 108 8.34 -0.30 8.20
C LEU A 108 8.29 1.22 8.40
N ALA A 109 8.99 1.99 7.56
CA ALA A 109 8.96 3.45 7.63
C ALA A 109 7.57 4.05 7.34
N ILE A 110 6.76 3.38 6.52
CA ILE A 110 5.37 3.77 6.24
C ILE A 110 4.43 3.37 7.39
N ILE A 111 4.64 2.20 8.00
CA ILE A 111 3.73 1.62 9.01
C ILE A 111 3.96 2.22 10.39
N ILE A 112 5.22 2.48 10.78
CA ILE A 112 5.57 2.90 12.15
C ILE A 112 4.96 4.26 12.53
N PRO A 113 4.99 5.33 11.70
CA PRO A 113 4.46 6.62 12.09
C PRO A 113 2.95 6.61 12.41
N PRO A 114 2.06 6.00 11.59
CA PRO A 114 0.65 5.86 11.94
C PRO A 114 0.43 5.02 13.20
N ALA A 115 1.16 3.89 13.34
CA ALA A 115 1.04 3.02 14.49
C ALA A 115 1.48 3.68 15.81
N ARG A 116 2.39 4.65 15.76
CA ARG A 116 2.76 5.45 16.95
C ARG A 116 1.70 6.48 17.34
N LYS A 117 0.93 6.98 16.37
CA LYS A 117 -0.10 7.99 16.61
C LYS A 117 -1.42 7.37 17.08
N ASP A 118 -1.75 6.19 16.56
CA ASP A 118 -3.02 5.51 16.82
C ASP A 118 -2.78 4.11 17.37
N ARG A 119 -3.28 3.85 18.58
CA ARG A 119 -3.19 2.55 19.25
C ARG A 119 -3.97 1.46 18.52
N VAL A 120 -5.09 1.82 17.88
CA VAL A 120 -5.89 0.85 17.12
C VAL A 120 -5.07 0.37 15.93
N VAL A 121 -4.43 1.28 15.20
CA VAL A 121 -3.52 0.94 14.10
C VAL A 121 -2.36 0.06 14.57
N ALA A 122 -1.75 0.40 15.72
CA ALA A 122 -0.66 -0.41 16.29
C ALA A 122 -1.10 -1.84 16.59
N VAL A 123 -2.25 -2.00 17.22
CA VAL A 123 -2.81 -3.33 17.54
C VAL A 123 -3.13 -4.11 16.28
N LEU A 124 -3.75 -3.46 15.28
CA LEU A 124 -4.06 -4.09 13.99
C LEU A 124 -2.79 -4.57 13.26
N VAL A 125 -1.73 -3.78 13.29
CA VAL A 125 -0.42 -4.16 12.72
C VAL A 125 0.13 -5.41 13.42
N ILE A 126 0.14 -5.44 14.75
CA ILE A 126 0.63 -6.59 15.51
C ILE A 126 -0.22 -7.83 15.21
N ILE A 127 -1.55 -7.71 15.20
CA ILE A 127 -2.46 -8.80 14.87
C ILE A 127 -2.21 -9.31 13.45
N SER A 128 -2.00 -8.41 12.49
CA SER A 128 -1.73 -8.76 11.08
C SER A 128 -0.44 -9.57 10.95
N PHE A 129 0.62 -9.17 11.64
CA PHE A 129 1.88 -9.93 11.65
C PHE A 129 1.71 -11.29 12.32
N ALA A 130 1.05 -11.34 13.47
CA ALA A 130 0.80 -12.59 14.19
C ALA A 130 -0.03 -13.56 13.37
N LEU A 131 -1.13 -13.12 12.77
CA LEU A 131 -1.98 -13.95 11.93
C LEU A 131 -1.27 -14.40 10.64
N SER A 132 -0.51 -13.51 10.01
CA SER A 132 0.28 -13.86 8.80
C SER A 132 1.30 -14.96 9.12
N PHE A 133 1.98 -14.83 10.27
CA PHE A 133 2.91 -15.84 10.76
C PHE A 133 2.19 -17.16 11.05
N LEU A 134 1.09 -17.11 11.78
CA LEU A 134 0.30 -18.29 12.13
C LEU A 134 -0.22 -19.03 10.90
N CYS A 135 -0.74 -18.30 9.92
CA CYS A 135 -1.23 -18.86 8.65
C CYS A 135 -0.14 -19.52 7.82
N SER A 136 1.14 -19.19 8.06
CA SER A 136 2.27 -19.85 7.37
C SER A 136 2.51 -21.28 7.87
N TYR A 137 2.09 -21.59 9.09
CA TYR A 137 2.29 -22.90 9.71
C TYR A 137 1.03 -23.78 9.70
N LEU A 138 -0.16 -23.23 9.40
CA LEU A 138 -1.38 -24.03 9.39
C LEU A 138 -1.47 -24.89 8.13
N PRO A 139 -1.52 -26.24 8.29
CA PRO A 139 -1.74 -27.14 7.17
C PRO A 139 -3.12 -26.85 6.53
N GLY A 140 -3.14 -26.65 5.23
CA GLY A 140 -4.33 -26.25 4.46
C GLY A 140 -4.30 -24.79 3.99
N ILE A 141 -3.94 -23.84 4.87
CA ILE A 141 -3.78 -22.42 4.48
C ILE A 141 -2.40 -22.19 3.85
N SER A 142 -1.39 -22.95 4.27
CA SER A 142 -0.06 -22.93 3.65
C SER A 142 -0.04 -23.41 2.20
N ALA A 143 -1.07 -24.12 1.75
CA ALA A 143 -1.23 -24.52 0.35
C ALA A 143 -1.70 -23.35 -0.55
N LEU A 144 -2.22 -22.27 0.01
CA LEU A 144 -2.57 -21.06 -0.73
C LEU A 144 -1.31 -20.27 -1.08
N SER A 145 -1.32 -19.63 -2.25
CA SER A 145 -0.23 -18.72 -2.63
C SER A 145 -0.09 -17.59 -1.60
N GLU A 146 1.14 -17.11 -1.40
CA GLU A 146 1.41 -16.00 -0.45
C GLU A 146 0.55 -14.76 -0.76
N GLY A 147 0.34 -14.45 -2.03
CA GLY A 147 -0.50 -13.33 -2.46
C GLY A 147 -1.97 -13.51 -2.04
N THR A 148 -2.55 -14.68 -2.30
CA THR A 148 -3.95 -14.97 -1.92
C THR A 148 -4.13 -14.90 -0.41
N ARG A 149 -3.20 -15.46 0.36
CA ARG A 149 -3.22 -15.43 1.81
C ARG A 149 -3.16 -14.00 2.35
N THR A 150 -2.26 -13.18 1.80
CA THR A 150 -2.12 -11.77 2.19
C THR A 150 -3.41 -11.00 1.94
N ILE A 151 -4.05 -11.19 0.79
CA ILE A 151 -5.29 -10.49 0.44
C ILE A 151 -6.44 -10.92 1.36
N LEU A 152 -6.61 -12.23 1.59
CA LEU A 152 -7.65 -12.72 2.49
C LEU A 152 -7.48 -12.14 3.89
N LEU A 153 -6.26 -12.13 4.43
CA LEU A 153 -5.97 -11.53 5.73
C LEU A 153 -6.23 -10.02 5.72
N THR A 154 -5.81 -9.31 4.68
CA THR A 154 -6.02 -7.86 4.59
C THR A 154 -7.50 -7.52 4.56
N VAL A 155 -8.30 -8.18 3.71
CA VAL A 155 -9.75 -7.95 3.61
C VAL A 155 -10.45 -8.32 4.93
N ALA A 156 -10.11 -9.44 5.54
CA ALA A 156 -10.71 -9.87 6.80
C ALA A 156 -10.38 -8.90 7.94
N ILE A 157 -9.11 -8.55 8.13
CA ILE A 157 -8.67 -7.68 9.23
C ILE A 157 -9.21 -6.26 9.05
N SER A 158 -9.08 -5.69 7.84
CA SER A 158 -9.57 -4.33 7.58
C SER A 158 -11.09 -4.25 7.59
N GLY A 159 -11.81 -5.28 7.12
CA GLY A 159 -13.26 -5.34 7.22
C GLY A 159 -13.75 -5.40 8.67
N ILE A 160 -13.15 -6.25 9.49
CA ILE A 160 -13.46 -6.32 10.93
C ILE A 160 -13.11 -5.00 11.61
N ALA A 161 -11.95 -4.42 11.32
CA ALA A 161 -11.52 -3.16 11.89
C ALA A 161 -12.47 -2.00 11.51
N ALA A 162 -12.92 -1.93 10.27
CA ALA A 162 -13.87 -0.90 9.80
C ALA A 162 -15.23 -0.99 10.52
N VAL A 163 -15.68 -2.19 10.84
CA VAL A 163 -16.94 -2.40 11.57
C VAL A 163 -16.79 -2.07 13.06
N LEU A 164 -15.67 -2.46 13.67
CA LEU A 164 -15.44 -2.28 15.12
C LEU A 164 -15.00 -0.86 15.48
N PHE A 165 -14.25 -0.21 14.58
CA PHE A 165 -13.68 1.11 14.80
C PHE A 165 -14.03 2.06 13.62
N PRO A 166 -15.31 2.39 13.42
CA PRO A 166 -15.69 3.32 12.34
C PRO A 166 -15.06 4.69 12.61
N VAL A 167 -14.28 5.18 11.65
CA VAL A 167 -13.75 6.55 11.71
C VAL A 167 -14.92 7.49 11.47
N ARG A 168 -15.37 8.20 12.55
CA ARG A 168 -16.29 9.32 12.38
C ARG A 168 -15.52 10.44 11.68
N GLN A 169 -16.01 10.85 10.52
CA GLN A 169 -15.58 12.14 9.96
C GLN A 169 -16.07 13.19 10.95
N GLU A 170 -15.14 13.88 11.62
CA GLU A 170 -15.48 15.13 12.28
C GLU A 170 -15.91 16.08 11.15
N GLU A 171 -17.20 16.28 11.01
CA GLU A 171 -17.77 17.40 10.28
C GLU A 171 -17.15 18.64 10.90
N ASN A 172 -16.31 19.34 10.14
CA ASN A 172 -15.74 20.62 10.57
C ASN A 172 -16.91 21.59 10.76
N GLU A 173 -17.32 21.78 12.00
CA GLU A 173 -18.22 22.85 12.44
C GLU A 173 -17.53 24.24 12.41
N ASP A 174 -16.62 24.48 11.49
CA ASP A 174 -15.94 25.78 11.35
C ASP A 174 -16.42 26.56 10.10
N ASP A 175 -17.67 26.39 9.69
CA ASP A 175 -18.36 27.29 8.75
C ASP A 175 -19.67 27.81 9.38
N ALA A 176 -19.57 28.58 10.46
CA ALA A 176 -20.65 29.44 10.95
C ALA A 176 -20.15 30.87 11.19
#